data_bf2d7bf8657f08095a4b8d9b198d7851
#
_entry.id   bf2d7bf8657f08095a4b8d9b198d7851
#
_cell.length_a   1.000
_cell.length_b   1.000
_cell.length_c   1.000
_cell.angle_alpha   90.00
_cell.angle_beta   90.00
_cell.angle_gamma   90.00
#
_symmetry.space_group_name_H-M   'P 1'
#
loop_
_entity.id
_entity.type
_entity.pdbx_description
1 polymer ?
#
loop_
_entity_poly.entity_id
_entity_poly.type
_entity_poly.pdbx_seq_one_letter_code
_entity_poly.pdbx_strand_id
1 'polypeptide(L)'
;MLCLPTPSQLKPESTNKESTATMAISKYTNFTQRDFVYKTVNSHDISTTVLIPKNIEPGKRPLLVHFHGGFLICGSKLYEEWHAVWTIQLAAQKGAILVTPNYRLLPEANGREVLDDIADFWTWIKSSLPREVESMAKGAEVDVDNVLVAGESAGGYLAVQSALLHPDAGIKAVISQYGMLDNRIAHFSQKGEKNMAGAPQQPESEIEDYLRDVKKGAVRTETHPWELWLFICATVQAGRYLEFLGNGKGVHAIDNLERVKSVPACWIIHGKEDSLVSLLAKNVTTKNSTC
;
A
#
# COMPACT_ATOMS: atom_id res chain seq x y z
N MET A 1 0.93 1.01 -16.91
CA MET A 1 -0.46 1.41 -17.20
C MET A 1 -1.33 0.22 -16.84
N LEU A 2 -2.01 0.26 -15.69
CA LEU A 2 -2.98 -0.78 -15.31
C LEU A 2 -4.19 -0.64 -16.23
N CYS A 3 -4.47 -1.65 -17.07
CA CYS A 3 -5.72 -1.74 -17.80
C CYS A 3 -6.82 -2.10 -16.81
N LEU A 4 -7.64 -1.14 -16.43
CA LEU A 4 -8.84 -1.40 -15.63
C LEU A 4 -9.92 -1.96 -16.56
N PRO A 5 -10.67 -3.01 -16.15
CA PRO A 5 -11.79 -3.52 -16.94
C PRO A 5 -12.89 -2.46 -17.06
N THR A 6 -13.53 -2.40 -18.21
CA THR A 6 -14.66 -1.47 -18.43
C THR A 6 -15.90 -1.93 -17.65
N PRO A 7 -16.82 -1.02 -17.29
CA PRO A 7 -18.05 -1.36 -16.54
C PRO A 7 -18.93 -2.45 -17.15
N SER A 8 -18.82 -2.69 -18.46
CA SER A 8 -19.53 -3.79 -19.16
C SER A 8 -18.98 -5.18 -18.82
N GLN A 9 -17.79 -5.27 -18.21
CA GLN A 9 -17.14 -6.53 -17.82
C GLN A 9 -17.46 -6.95 -16.38
N LEU A 10 -18.26 -6.15 -15.67
CA LEU A 10 -18.60 -6.36 -14.25
C LEU A 10 -19.88 -7.17 -14.00
N LYS A 11 -20.53 -7.73 -15.06
CA LYS A 11 -21.67 -8.64 -14.87
C LYS A 11 -21.20 -10.09 -14.93
N PRO A 12 -21.56 -10.95 -13.95
CA PRO A 12 -21.30 -12.37 -14.05
C PRO A 12 -22.20 -12.98 -15.16
N GLU A 13 -21.65 -13.27 -16.31
CA GLU A 13 -22.31 -14.13 -17.28
C GLU A 13 -22.18 -15.59 -16.83
N SER A 14 -23.32 -16.18 -16.48
CA SER A 14 -23.45 -17.62 -16.30
C SER A 14 -23.41 -18.31 -17.69
N THR A 15 -22.25 -18.68 -18.13
CA THR A 15 -22.10 -19.63 -19.23
C THR A 15 -21.14 -20.72 -18.81
N ASN A 16 -21.68 -21.93 -18.59
CA ASN A 16 -20.93 -23.19 -18.58
C ASN A 16 -20.18 -23.32 -19.92
N LYS A 17 -18.92 -22.93 -19.93
CA LYS A 17 -17.90 -23.43 -20.85
C LYS A 17 -16.75 -23.88 -20.00
N GLU A 18 -16.50 -25.19 -19.99
CA GLU A 18 -15.21 -25.74 -19.56
C GLU A 18 -14.12 -25.11 -20.42
N SER A 19 -13.62 -23.97 -19.99
CA SER A 19 -12.36 -23.44 -20.47
C SER A 19 -11.28 -24.11 -19.64
N THR A 20 -10.38 -24.83 -20.28
CA THR A 20 -9.06 -25.17 -19.74
C THR A 20 -8.33 -23.86 -19.48
N ALA A 21 -8.66 -23.22 -18.36
CA ALA A 21 -7.93 -22.06 -17.87
C ALA A 21 -6.53 -22.57 -17.52
N THR A 22 -5.55 -22.25 -18.33
CA THR A 22 -4.15 -22.33 -17.95
C THR A 22 -4.03 -21.51 -16.67
N MET A 23 -3.86 -22.17 -15.52
CA MET A 23 -3.70 -21.47 -14.25
C MET A 23 -2.50 -20.55 -14.42
N ALA A 24 -2.73 -19.24 -14.31
CA ALA A 24 -1.64 -18.27 -14.36
C ALA A 24 -0.65 -18.59 -13.24
N ILE A 25 0.63 -18.71 -13.60
CA ILE A 25 1.68 -18.98 -12.62
C ILE A 25 1.77 -17.76 -11.70
N SER A 26 1.65 -17.95 -10.38
CA SER A 26 1.75 -16.88 -9.40
C SER A 26 3.08 -16.13 -9.55
N LYS A 27 3.02 -14.81 -9.46
CA LYS A 27 4.21 -13.93 -9.46
C LYS A 27 5.21 -14.31 -8.36
N TYR A 28 4.75 -14.94 -7.28
CA TYR A 28 5.57 -15.34 -6.12
C TYR A 28 6.13 -16.77 -6.23
N THR A 29 5.95 -17.45 -7.36
CA THR A 29 6.36 -18.87 -7.54
C THR A 29 7.81 -19.13 -7.16
N ASN A 30 8.71 -18.17 -7.34
CA ASN A 30 10.14 -18.29 -7.03
C ASN A 30 10.49 -17.92 -5.59
N PHE A 31 9.49 -17.72 -4.73
CA PHE A 31 9.68 -17.39 -3.32
C PHE A 31 9.10 -18.45 -2.41
N THR A 32 9.75 -18.65 -1.28
CA THR A 32 9.16 -19.25 -0.08
C THR A 32 8.47 -18.12 0.66
N GLN A 33 7.20 -18.33 1.03
CA GLN A 33 6.40 -17.29 1.70
C GLN A 33 5.84 -17.80 3.01
N ARG A 34 5.74 -16.91 4.00
CA ARG A 34 5.12 -17.19 5.30
C ARG A 34 4.50 -15.91 5.87
N ASP A 35 3.32 -16.05 6.45
CA ASP A 35 2.63 -14.98 7.15
C ASP A 35 3.04 -14.92 8.62
N PHE A 36 3.14 -13.68 9.14
CA PHE A 36 3.42 -13.41 10.53
C PHE A 36 2.48 -12.30 11.03
N VAL A 37 1.99 -12.43 12.25
CA VAL A 37 1.23 -11.38 12.92
C VAL A 37 2.21 -10.38 13.52
N TYR A 38 2.09 -9.11 13.17
CA TYR A 38 2.92 -8.06 13.74
C TYR A 38 2.16 -7.20 14.77
N LYS A 39 0.81 -7.26 14.76
CA LYS A 39 -0.06 -6.52 15.64
C LYS A 39 -1.42 -7.21 15.77
N THR A 40 -2.08 -7.06 16.91
CA THR A 40 -3.48 -7.47 17.12
C THR A 40 -4.28 -6.27 17.62
N VAL A 41 -5.42 -5.98 17.01
CA VAL A 41 -6.35 -4.90 17.40
C VAL A 41 -7.74 -5.48 17.54
N ASN A 42 -8.38 -5.30 18.69
CA ASN A 42 -9.74 -5.82 18.96
C ASN A 42 -9.91 -7.31 18.60
N SER A 43 -8.92 -8.15 18.92
CA SER A 43 -8.86 -9.58 18.57
C SER A 43 -8.78 -9.86 17.07
N HIS A 44 -8.48 -8.86 16.24
CA HIS A 44 -8.16 -9.02 14.82
C HIS A 44 -6.65 -8.94 14.61
N ASP A 45 -6.08 -9.98 14.00
CA ASP A 45 -4.65 -10.05 13.73
C ASP A 45 -4.31 -9.30 12.44
N ILE A 46 -3.33 -8.40 12.53
CA ILE A 46 -2.77 -7.70 11.39
C ILE A 46 -1.47 -8.38 11.01
N SER A 47 -1.44 -8.93 9.80
CA SER A 47 -0.33 -9.77 9.34
C SER A 47 0.52 -9.12 8.27
N THR A 48 1.74 -9.61 8.17
CA THR A 48 2.68 -9.35 7.08
C THR A 48 3.12 -10.66 6.45
N THR A 49 3.44 -10.64 5.15
CA THR A 49 4.05 -11.80 4.48
C THR A 49 5.53 -11.53 4.25
N VAL A 50 6.35 -12.49 4.63
CA VAL A 50 7.78 -12.54 4.31
C VAL A 50 7.97 -13.46 3.12
N LEU A 51 8.59 -12.95 2.05
CA LEU A 51 8.90 -13.68 0.84
C LEU A 51 10.42 -13.75 0.67
N ILE A 52 10.95 -14.95 0.68
CA ILE A 52 12.39 -15.23 0.53
C ILE A 52 12.62 -15.93 -0.80
N PRO A 53 13.52 -15.44 -1.68
CA PRO A 53 13.88 -16.15 -2.91
C PRO A 53 14.30 -17.60 -2.61
N LYS A 54 13.75 -18.57 -3.35
CA LYS A 54 14.03 -20.01 -3.10
C LYS A 54 15.52 -20.39 -3.23
N ASN A 55 16.26 -19.61 -4.00
CA ASN A 55 17.70 -19.78 -4.22
C ASN A 55 18.53 -18.72 -3.49
N ILE A 56 18.05 -18.25 -2.33
CA ILE A 56 18.78 -17.26 -1.55
C ILE A 56 20.10 -17.86 -1.02
N GLU A 57 21.18 -17.14 -1.20
CA GLU A 57 22.49 -17.52 -0.67
C GLU A 57 22.60 -17.14 0.82
N PRO A 58 23.37 -17.86 1.62
CA PRO A 58 23.67 -17.48 3.00
C PRO A 58 24.29 -16.08 3.12
N GLY A 59 24.20 -15.48 4.31
CA GLY A 59 24.76 -14.18 4.64
C GLY A 59 23.75 -13.04 4.61
N LYS A 60 24.25 -11.83 4.73
CA LYS A 60 23.45 -10.60 4.91
C LYS A 60 22.76 -10.19 3.61
N ARG A 61 21.43 -10.02 3.66
CA ARG A 61 20.57 -9.76 2.50
C ARG A 61 19.80 -8.46 2.67
N PRO A 62 19.72 -7.61 1.63
CA PRO A 62 18.96 -6.38 1.70
C PRO A 62 17.47 -6.67 1.91
N LEU A 63 16.78 -5.71 2.53
CA LEU A 63 15.34 -5.76 2.77
C LEU A 63 14.62 -4.87 1.77
N LEU A 64 13.58 -5.41 1.12
CA LEU A 64 12.62 -4.67 0.35
C LEU A 64 11.26 -4.73 1.06
N VAL A 65 10.72 -3.59 1.43
CA VAL A 65 9.35 -3.49 1.97
C VAL A 65 8.43 -2.92 0.91
N HIS A 66 7.30 -3.59 0.68
CA HIS A 66 6.32 -3.15 -0.29
C HIS A 66 4.96 -2.91 0.39
N PHE A 67 4.41 -1.72 0.23
CA PHE A 67 3.06 -1.37 0.67
C PHE A 67 2.09 -1.38 -0.49
N HIS A 68 0.97 -2.10 -0.36
CA HIS A 68 -0.07 -2.16 -1.38
C HIS A 68 -0.86 -0.85 -1.49
N GLY A 69 -1.46 -0.60 -2.67
CA GLY A 69 -2.36 0.50 -2.94
C GLY A 69 -3.81 0.23 -2.48
N GLY A 70 -4.74 1.04 -2.98
CA GLY A 70 -6.19 0.89 -2.74
C GLY A 70 -6.79 2.01 -1.90
N PHE A 71 -6.32 3.25 -2.03
CA PHE A 71 -6.85 4.43 -1.32
C PHE A 71 -6.82 4.35 0.22
N LEU A 72 -6.06 3.42 0.82
CA LEU A 72 -6.18 2.98 2.23
C LEU A 72 -7.57 2.40 2.56
N ILE A 73 -8.40 2.08 1.57
CA ILE A 73 -9.79 1.59 1.71
C ILE A 73 -9.89 0.11 1.34
N CYS A 74 -9.11 -0.35 0.37
CA CYS A 74 -9.12 -1.72 -0.13
C CYS A 74 -7.72 -2.24 -0.45
N GLY A 75 -7.65 -3.47 -0.96
CA GLY A 75 -6.40 -4.15 -1.30
C GLY A 75 -5.96 -5.12 -0.22
N SER A 76 -4.86 -5.80 -0.49
CA SER A 76 -4.18 -6.70 0.44
C SER A 76 -2.72 -6.88 0.07
N LYS A 77 -1.93 -7.35 1.03
CA LYS A 77 -0.49 -7.55 0.92
C LYS A 77 -0.06 -8.48 -0.24
N LEU A 78 -0.93 -9.40 -0.65
CA LEU A 78 -0.65 -10.37 -1.72
C LEU A 78 -1.65 -10.25 -2.88
N TYR A 79 -2.28 -9.10 -3.10
CA TYR A 79 -3.11 -8.90 -4.28
C TYR A 79 -2.23 -8.78 -5.53
N GLU A 80 -2.03 -9.92 -6.21
CA GLU A 80 -1.01 -10.06 -7.26
C GLU A 80 -1.21 -9.10 -8.43
N GLU A 81 -2.45 -8.82 -8.83
CA GLU A 81 -2.75 -7.96 -9.98
C GLU A 81 -2.17 -6.56 -9.81
N TRP A 82 -2.13 -6.06 -8.59
CA TRP A 82 -1.63 -4.71 -8.28
C TRP A 82 -0.19 -4.68 -7.80
N HIS A 83 0.37 -5.84 -7.39
CA HIS A 83 1.77 -5.87 -6.98
C HIS A 83 2.68 -5.66 -8.20
N ALA A 84 3.44 -4.59 -8.20
CA ALA A 84 4.32 -4.22 -9.29
C ALA A 84 5.37 -5.31 -9.55
N VAL A 85 5.40 -5.83 -10.77
CA VAL A 85 6.29 -6.95 -11.15
C VAL A 85 7.77 -6.63 -10.89
N TRP A 86 8.16 -5.36 -11.07
CA TRP A 86 9.56 -4.96 -10.89
C TRP A 86 10.06 -5.14 -9.45
N THR A 87 9.21 -4.97 -8.42
CA THR A 87 9.59 -5.17 -7.01
C THR A 87 9.94 -6.62 -6.75
N ILE A 88 9.12 -7.53 -7.26
CA ILE A 88 9.28 -8.98 -7.17
C ILE A 88 10.55 -9.42 -7.92
N GLN A 89 10.73 -8.92 -9.15
CA GLN A 89 11.92 -9.22 -9.96
C GLN A 89 13.20 -8.68 -9.32
N LEU A 90 13.17 -7.44 -8.79
CA LEU A 90 14.31 -6.85 -8.10
C LEU A 90 14.68 -7.68 -6.86
N ALA A 91 13.69 -8.07 -6.04
CA ALA A 91 13.95 -8.91 -4.87
C ALA A 91 14.60 -10.24 -5.27
N ALA A 92 14.08 -10.92 -6.29
CA ALA A 92 14.65 -12.16 -6.78
C ALA A 92 16.08 -11.99 -7.32
N GLN A 93 16.33 -10.95 -8.14
CA GLN A 93 17.64 -10.71 -8.76
C GLN A 93 18.73 -10.30 -7.76
N LYS A 94 18.34 -9.57 -6.71
CA LYS A 94 19.27 -9.08 -5.68
C LYS A 94 19.39 -10.00 -4.48
N GLY A 95 18.64 -11.12 -4.47
CA GLY A 95 18.55 -11.98 -3.29
C GLY A 95 18.03 -11.19 -2.08
N ALA A 96 17.12 -10.22 -2.31
CA ALA A 96 16.54 -9.42 -1.26
C ALA A 96 15.36 -10.15 -0.60
N ILE A 97 15.21 -9.97 0.69
CA ILE A 97 14.03 -10.41 1.41
C ILE A 97 12.93 -9.39 1.16
N LEU A 98 11.79 -9.84 0.61
CA LEU A 98 10.64 -8.99 0.34
C LEU A 98 9.62 -9.16 1.47
N VAL A 99 9.18 -8.06 2.06
CA VAL A 99 8.17 -8.05 3.13
C VAL A 99 7.03 -7.13 2.74
N THR A 100 5.80 -7.63 2.84
CA THR A 100 4.60 -6.86 2.48
C THR A 100 3.54 -6.99 3.59
N PRO A 101 3.20 -5.91 4.31
CA PRO A 101 2.20 -5.92 5.35
C PRO A 101 0.81 -5.58 4.83
N ASN A 102 -0.22 -6.14 5.49
CA ASN A 102 -1.53 -5.51 5.59
C ASN A 102 -1.46 -4.39 6.64
N TYR A 103 -2.42 -3.50 6.61
CA TYR A 103 -2.65 -2.44 7.59
C TYR A 103 -4.15 -2.17 7.68
N ARG A 104 -4.63 -1.51 8.74
CA ARG A 104 -6.06 -1.19 8.86
C ARG A 104 -6.52 -0.31 7.71
N LEU A 105 -7.76 -0.52 7.30
CA LEU A 105 -8.38 0.16 6.16
C LEU A 105 -9.45 1.15 6.63
N LEU A 106 -9.62 2.22 5.85
CA LEU A 106 -10.72 3.18 5.98
C LEU A 106 -12.03 2.54 5.46
N PRO A 107 -13.18 2.96 5.96
CA PRO A 107 -13.44 3.92 7.02
C PRO A 107 -13.48 3.32 8.43
N GLU A 108 -13.26 2.01 8.61
CA GLU A 108 -13.26 1.34 9.93
C GLU A 108 -12.10 1.84 10.81
N ALA A 109 -10.99 2.25 10.19
CA ALA A 109 -9.92 2.97 10.83
C ALA A 109 -9.82 4.39 10.27
N ASN A 110 -8.95 5.21 10.82
CA ASN A 110 -8.56 6.50 10.27
C ASN A 110 -7.06 6.55 9.94
N GLY A 111 -6.61 7.61 9.27
CA GLY A 111 -5.22 7.73 8.83
C GLY A 111 -4.20 7.66 9.98
N ARG A 112 -4.54 8.13 11.18
CA ARG A 112 -3.65 8.02 12.35
C ARG A 112 -3.49 6.57 12.76
N GLU A 113 -4.57 5.82 12.81
CA GLU A 113 -4.55 4.41 13.18
C GLU A 113 -3.79 3.56 12.15
N VAL A 114 -3.91 3.90 10.85
CA VAL A 114 -3.07 3.29 9.81
C VAL A 114 -1.59 3.54 10.07
N LEU A 115 -1.20 4.79 10.40
CA LEU A 115 0.19 5.12 10.70
C LEU A 115 0.70 4.46 11.99
N ASP A 116 -0.16 4.24 12.97
CA ASP A 116 0.17 3.47 14.17
C ASP A 116 0.45 1.99 13.84
N ASP A 117 -0.26 1.42 12.85
CA ASP A 117 0.04 0.08 12.37
C ASP A 117 1.41 0.03 11.67
N ILE A 118 1.73 1.05 10.88
CA ILE A 118 3.05 1.16 10.23
C ILE A 118 4.18 1.31 11.27
N ALA A 119 3.95 2.03 12.37
CA ALA A 119 4.93 2.15 13.46
C ALA A 119 5.19 0.78 14.13
N ASP A 120 4.12 0.02 14.42
CA ASP A 120 4.24 -1.32 14.99
C ASP A 120 4.89 -2.30 14.00
N PHE A 121 4.59 -2.19 12.70
CA PHE A 121 5.25 -2.95 11.65
C PHE A 121 6.76 -2.70 11.62
N TRP A 122 7.22 -1.44 11.66
CA TRP A 122 8.65 -1.13 11.72
C TRP A 122 9.32 -1.62 12.99
N THR A 123 8.60 -1.62 14.12
CA THR A 123 9.07 -2.24 15.36
C THR A 123 9.24 -3.73 15.19
N TRP A 124 8.29 -4.42 14.58
CA TRP A 124 8.36 -5.86 14.27
C TRP A 124 9.51 -6.18 13.30
N ILE A 125 9.74 -5.37 12.26
CA ILE A 125 10.86 -5.51 11.33
C ILE A 125 12.19 -5.58 12.10
N LYS A 126 12.39 -4.72 13.09
CA LYS A 126 13.63 -4.67 13.87
C LYS A 126 13.75 -5.79 14.89
N SER A 127 12.67 -6.09 15.58
CA SER A 127 12.71 -6.98 16.74
C SER A 127 12.51 -8.45 16.40
N SER A 128 11.73 -8.77 15.37
CA SER A 128 11.24 -10.13 15.10
C SER A 128 11.69 -10.69 13.75
N LEU A 129 11.69 -9.87 12.68
CA LEU A 129 12.00 -10.33 11.34
C LEU A 129 13.33 -11.10 11.22
N PRO A 130 14.45 -10.70 11.90
CA PRO A 130 15.71 -11.46 11.78
C PRO A 130 15.58 -12.92 12.19
N ARG A 131 14.89 -13.19 13.30
CA ARG A 131 14.65 -14.56 13.77
C ARG A 131 13.73 -15.33 12.81
N GLU A 132 12.70 -14.68 12.28
CA GLU A 132 11.76 -15.31 11.36
C GLU A 132 12.43 -15.67 10.03
N VAL A 133 13.31 -14.80 9.52
CA VAL A 133 14.11 -15.08 8.30
C VAL A 133 15.01 -16.27 8.52
N GLU A 134 15.77 -16.35 9.63
CA GLU A 134 16.61 -17.50 9.95
C GLU A 134 15.78 -18.80 10.03
N SER A 135 14.55 -18.74 10.55
CA SER A 135 13.65 -19.88 10.62
C SER A 135 13.15 -20.36 9.26
N MET A 136 13.09 -19.47 8.27
CA MET A 136 12.61 -19.77 6.92
C MET A 136 13.74 -20.20 5.96
N ALA A 137 14.92 -19.60 6.13
CA ALA A 137 16.09 -19.85 5.28
C ALA A 137 17.37 -19.80 6.13
N LYS A 138 17.79 -20.97 6.59
CA LYS A 138 18.95 -21.12 7.48
C LYS A 138 20.20 -20.48 6.88
N GLY A 139 20.83 -19.61 7.67
CA GLY A 139 22.04 -18.90 7.28
C GLY A 139 21.79 -17.61 6.46
N ALA A 140 20.55 -17.28 6.12
CA ALA A 140 20.19 -15.98 5.55
C ALA A 140 19.93 -14.98 6.69
N GLU A 141 20.58 -13.83 6.63
CA GLU A 141 20.44 -12.73 7.59
C GLU A 141 19.82 -11.52 6.91
N VAL A 142 18.72 -10.98 7.46
CA VAL A 142 18.15 -9.74 6.93
C VAL A 142 18.96 -8.53 7.35
N ASP A 143 19.28 -7.64 6.40
CA ASP A 143 19.93 -6.36 6.66
C ASP A 143 18.87 -5.27 6.92
N VAL A 144 18.45 -5.15 8.18
CA VAL A 144 17.45 -4.15 8.59
C VAL A 144 17.96 -2.70 8.53
N ASP A 145 19.25 -2.50 8.27
CA ASP A 145 19.86 -1.19 8.08
C ASP A 145 20.03 -0.82 6.59
N ASN A 146 19.63 -1.70 5.69
CA ASN A 146 19.71 -1.51 4.24
C ASN A 146 18.38 -1.82 3.57
N VAL A 147 17.43 -0.89 3.75
CA VAL A 147 16.02 -1.08 3.38
C VAL A 147 15.66 -0.21 2.17
N LEU A 148 15.09 -0.84 1.15
CA LEU A 148 14.31 -0.17 0.10
C LEU A 148 12.84 -0.26 0.46
N VAL A 149 12.12 0.86 0.47
CA VAL A 149 10.68 0.88 0.63
C VAL A 149 10.02 1.28 -0.68
N ALA A 150 9.02 0.54 -1.10
CA ALA A 150 8.26 0.83 -2.33
C ALA A 150 6.76 0.72 -2.09
N GLY A 151 5.99 1.37 -2.94
CA GLY A 151 4.53 1.22 -2.94
C GLY A 151 3.85 2.04 -4.01
N GLU A 152 2.64 1.64 -4.36
CA GLU A 152 1.79 2.25 -5.37
C GLU A 152 0.62 2.97 -4.72
N SER A 153 0.24 4.16 -5.25
CA SER A 153 -0.94 4.91 -4.81
C SER A 153 -0.93 5.16 -3.29
N ALA A 154 -1.88 4.64 -2.53
CA ALA A 154 -1.88 4.68 -1.06
C ALA A 154 -0.62 4.02 -0.47
N GLY A 155 -0.09 2.96 -1.08
CA GLY A 155 1.18 2.35 -0.68
C GLY A 155 2.37 3.26 -0.92
N GLY A 156 2.34 4.07 -1.98
CA GLY A 156 3.34 5.11 -2.24
C GLY A 156 3.34 6.20 -1.16
N TYR A 157 2.16 6.56 -0.65
CA TYR A 157 2.03 7.43 0.52
C TYR A 157 2.65 6.78 1.77
N LEU A 158 2.34 5.50 2.06
CA LEU A 158 2.90 4.81 3.22
C LEU A 158 4.42 4.61 3.13
N ALA A 159 4.96 4.40 1.92
CA ALA A 159 6.39 4.31 1.69
C ALA A 159 7.10 5.63 2.05
N VAL A 160 6.56 6.76 1.61
CA VAL A 160 7.09 8.09 1.97
C VAL A 160 6.91 8.37 3.45
N GLN A 161 5.73 8.11 4.03
CA GLN A 161 5.46 8.29 5.46
C GLN A 161 6.41 7.44 6.33
N SER A 162 6.74 6.23 5.89
CA SER A 162 7.72 5.39 6.57
C SER A 162 9.07 6.10 6.72
N ALA A 163 9.57 6.70 5.64
CA ALA A 163 10.84 7.42 5.68
C ALA A 163 10.79 8.71 6.51
N LEU A 164 9.64 9.39 6.52
CA LEU A 164 9.47 10.66 7.24
C LEU A 164 9.27 10.47 8.75
N LEU A 165 8.57 9.39 9.15
CA LEU A 165 8.17 9.17 10.53
C LEU A 165 9.06 8.17 11.29
N HIS A 166 9.83 7.35 10.56
CA HIS A 166 10.67 6.30 11.14
C HIS A 166 12.13 6.43 10.69
N PRO A 167 12.85 7.49 11.13
CA PRO A 167 14.24 7.75 10.70
C PRO A 167 15.19 6.61 11.07
N ASP A 168 14.83 5.83 12.08
CA ASP A 168 15.63 4.69 12.55
C ASP A 168 15.29 3.37 11.83
N ALA A 169 14.38 3.36 10.84
CA ALA A 169 13.96 2.15 10.15
C ALA A 169 14.99 1.60 9.14
N GLY A 170 16.19 2.20 9.06
CA GLY A 170 17.25 1.74 8.17
C GLY A 170 16.97 2.00 6.67
N ILE A 171 15.97 2.84 6.35
CA ILE A 171 15.54 3.13 4.98
C ILE A 171 16.62 3.93 4.25
N LYS A 172 17.15 3.36 3.16
CA LYS A 172 18.14 3.99 2.28
C LYS A 172 17.53 4.60 1.04
N ALA A 173 16.42 4.04 0.58
CA ALA A 173 15.73 4.55 -0.61
C ALA A 173 14.22 4.32 -0.51
N VAL A 174 13.46 5.20 -1.16
CA VAL A 174 12.00 5.13 -1.31
C VAL A 174 11.64 5.20 -2.79
N ILE A 175 10.75 4.33 -3.24
CA ILE A 175 10.12 4.42 -4.56
C ILE A 175 8.61 4.55 -4.35
N SER A 176 8.08 5.73 -4.68
CA SER A 176 6.66 6.02 -4.63
C SER A 176 6.10 6.11 -6.06
N GLN A 177 5.29 5.14 -6.46
CA GLN A 177 4.61 5.15 -7.74
C GLN A 177 3.23 5.77 -7.57
N TYR A 178 2.96 6.86 -8.29
CA TYR A 178 1.70 7.62 -8.24
C TYR A 178 1.12 7.77 -6.82
N GLY A 179 2.00 8.04 -5.83
CA GLY A 179 1.62 8.12 -4.42
C GLY A 179 0.66 9.27 -4.10
N MET A 180 -0.27 9.03 -3.19
CA MET A 180 -1.26 10.00 -2.67
C MET A 180 -0.60 10.93 -1.65
N LEU A 181 0.41 11.73 -2.05
CA LEU A 181 1.28 12.46 -1.11
C LEU A 181 0.64 13.72 -0.53
N ASP A 182 -0.25 14.40 -1.28
CA ASP A 182 -1.06 15.49 -0.76
C ASP A 182 -2.55 15.15 -0.87
N ASN A 183 -3.13 14.74 0.24
CA ASN A 183 -4.54 14.36 0.33
C ASN A 183 -5.48 15.56 0.50
N ARG A 184 -4.95 16.79 0.64
CA ARG A 184 -5.74 18.02 0.83
C ARG A 184 -6.08 18.73 -0.45
N ILE A 185 -5.58 18.30 -1.60
CA ILE A 185 -5.92 18.89 -2.90
C ILE A 185 -7.41 18.73 -3.22
N ALA A 186 -7.91 19.59 -4.08
CA ALA A 186 -9.33 19.61 -4.47
C ALA A 186 -9.87 18.25 -4.94
N HIS A 187 -9.01 17.42 -5.54
CA HIS A 187 -9.38 16.08 -5.97
C HIS A 187 -9.95 15.21 -4.83
N PHE A 188 -9.39 15.30 -3.62
CA PHE A 188 -9.84 14.52 -2.46
C PHE A 188 -10.77 15.27 -1.51
N SER A 189 -10.77 16.62 -1.56
CA SER A 189 -11.39 17.47 -0.55
C SER A 189 -12.59 18.29 -1.04
N GLN A 190 -12.85 18.32 -2.35
CA GLN A 190 -13.96 19.11 -2.90
C GLN A 190 -14.89 18.21 -3.71
N LYS A 191 -16.21 18.40 -3.52
CA LYS A 191 -17.23 17.76 -4.36
C LYS A 191 -17.14 18.26 -5.79
N GLY A 192 -17.28 17.36 -6.75
CA GLY A 192 -17.28 17.72 -8.17
C GLY A 192 -17.28 16.50 -9.07
N GLU A 193 -17.45 16.75 -10.36
CA GLU A 193 -17.32 15.73 -11.39
C GLU A 193 -15.85 15.33 -11.51
N LYS A 194 -15.57 14.04 -11.34
CA LYS A 194 -14.20 13.49 -11.39
C LYS A 194 -14.18 12.19 -12.16
N ASN A 195 -13.25 12.12 -13.11
CA ASN A 195 -12.96 10.88 -13.80
C ASN A 195 -12.22 9.93 -12.85
N MET A 196 -12.85 8.82 -12.49
CA MET A 196 -12.29 7.75 -11.67
C MET A 196 -12.06 6.52 -12.55
N ALA A 197 -11.03 6.57 -13.40
CA ALA A 197 -10.70 5.52 -14.38
C ALA A 197 -11.90 5.13 -15.29
N GLY A 198 -12.69 6.10 -15.69
CA GLY A 198 -13.88 5.90 -16.52
C GLY A 198 -15.14 5.49 -15.76
N ALA A 199 -15.11 5.37 -14.44
CA ALA A 199 -16.31 5.13 -13.64
C ALA A 199 -17.26 6.33 -13.71
N PRO A 200 -18.58 6.11 -13.83
CA PRO A 200 -19.57 7.17 -13.78
C PRO A 200 -19.58 7.85 -12.41
N GLN A 201 -20.21 9.05 -12.36
CA GLN A 201 -20.43 9.74 -11.09
C GLN A 201 -21.32 8.87 -10.20
N GLN A 202 -20.87 8.62 -8.97
CA GLN A 202 -21.60 7.81 -7.99
C GLN A 202 -22.44 8.72 -7.07
N PRO A 203 -23.61 8.25 -6.61
CA PRO A 203 -24.39 8.95 -5.62
C PRO A 203 -23.73 8.85 -4.23
N GLU A 204 -23.91 9.86 -3.39
CA GLU A 204 -23.40 9.83 -2.01
C GLU A 204 -24.05 8.73 -1.15
N SER A 205 -25.21 8.18 -1.58
CA SER A 205 -25.83 7.04 -0.90
C SER A 205 -24.94 5.80 -0.83
N GLU A 206 -24.01 5.63 -1.77
CA GLU A 206 -23.00 4.55 -1.70
C GLU A 206 -22.15 4.65 -0.43
N ILE A 207 -21.88 5.88 0.01
CA ILE A 207 -21.14 6.13 1.25
C ILE A 207 -22.02 5.84 2.46
N GLU A 208 -23.24 6.38 2.47
CA GLU A 208 -24.16 6.24 3.62
C GLU A 208 -24.60 4.79 3.82
N ASP A 209 -24.85 4.06 2.73
CA ASP A 209 -25.23 2.65 2.76
C ASP A 209 -24.10 1.81 3.35
N TYR A 210 -22.85 2.04 2.92
CA TYR A 210 -21.70 1.36 3.49
C TYR A 210 -21.54 1.66 4.99
N LEU A 211 -21.57 2.95 5.37
CA LEU A 211 -21.35 3.37 6.76
C LEU A 211 -22.41 2.86 7.73
N ARG A 212 -23.64 2.61 7.24
CA ARG A 212 -24.74 2.04 8.06
C ARG A 212 -24.38 0.66 8.60
N ASP A 213 -23.62 -0.13 7.82
CA ASP A 213 -23.28 -1.51 8.16
C ASP A 213 -21.96 -1.60 8.94
N VAL A 214 -21.17 -0.53 9.01
CA VAL A 214 -19.91 -0.50 9.78
C VAL A 214 -20.20 -0.54 11.27
N LYS A 215 -19.77 -1.62 11.92
CA LYS A 215 -19.92 -1.78 13.37
C LYS A 215 -18.84 -0.99 14.11
N LYS A 216 -19.21 -0.40 15.23
CA LYS A 216 -18.25 0.28 16.12
C LYS A 216 -17.14 -0.67 16.55
N GLY A 217 -15.90 -0.27 16.31
CA GLY A 217 -14.70 -1.07 16.66
C GLY A 217 -14.42 -2.22 15.69
N ALA A 218 -15.10 -2.29 14.55
CA ALA A 218 -14.73 -3.19 13.48
C ALA A 218 -13.29 -2.91 13.02
N VAL A 219 -12.57 -3.96 12.66
CA VAL A 219 -11.22 -3.87 12.09
C VAL A 219 -11.25 -4.60 10.77
N ARG A 220 -10.76 -3.92 9.72
CA ARG A 220 -10.57 -4.51 8.41
C ARG A 220 -9.16 -4.19 7.93
N THR A 221 -8.45 -5.18 7.43
CA THR A 221 -7.04 -5.07 7.01
C THR A 221 -6.80 -5.52 5.59
N GLU A 222 -7.81 -6.13 4.98
CA GLU A 222 -7.80 -6.53 3.58
C GLU A 222 -9.22 -6.61 3.03
N THR A 223 -9.37 -6.31 1.74
CA THR A 223 -10.61 -6.52 0.99
C THR A 223 -10.31 -6.55 -0.50
N HIS A 224 -11.10 -7.27 -1.26
CA HIS A 224 -10.93 -7.29 -2.71
C HIS A 224 -11.22 -5.88 -3.28
N PRO A 225 -10.37 -5.33 -4.15
CA PRO A 225 -10.51 -3.95 -4.63
C PRO A 225 -11.88 -3.61 -5.20
N TRP A 226 -12.49 -4.53 -5.93
CA TRP A 226 -13.78 -4.29 -6.60
C TRP A 226 -14.99 -4.31 -5.67
N GLU A 227 -14.87 -4.87 -4.46
CA GLU A 227 -15.96 -4.88 -3.48
C GLU A 227 -16.31 -3.46 -2.99
N LEU A 228 -15.32 -2.57 -2.95
CA LEU A 228 -15.48 -1.19 -2.46
C LEU A 228 -15.26 -0.14 -3.52
N TRP A 229 -15.22 -0.54 -4.80
CA TRP A 229 -14.93 0.41 -5.88
C TRP A 229 -15.94 1.55 -5.96
N LEU A 230 -17.25 1.26 -5.83
CA LEU A 230 -18.29 2.29 -5.85
C LEU A 230 -18.20 3.23 -4.65
N PHE A 231 -17.94 2.69 -3.45
CA PHE A 231 -17.67 3.49 -2.25
C PHE A 231 -16.46 4.41 -2.42
N ILE A 232 -15.35 3.91 -2.98
CA ILE A 232 -14.16 4.72 -3.27
C ILE A 232 -14.50 5.85 -4.24
N CYS A 233 -15.15 5.54 -5.37
CA CYS A 233 -15.55 6.53 -6.36
C CYS A 233 -16.45 7.60 -5.74
N ALA A 234 -17.50 7.19 -5.02
CA ALA A 234 -18.41 8.11 -4.34
C ALA A 234 -17.67 9.02 -3.36
N THR A 235 -16.79 8.45 -2.54
CA THR A 235 -16.00 9.19 -1.53
C THR A 235 -15.12 10.27 -2.16
N VAL A 236 -14.39 9.93 -3.23
CA VAL A 236 -13.52 10.90 -3.91
C VAL A 236 -14.33 11.93 -4.65
N GLN A 237 -15.38 11.53 -5.38
CA GLN A 237 -16.25 12.42 -6.16
C GLN A 237 -17.04 13.39 -5.27
N ALA A 238 -17.48 12.93 -4.09
CA ALA A 238 -18.13 13.79 -3.09
C ALA A 238 -17.13 14.71 -2.34
N GLY A 239 -15.81 14.48 -2.47
CA GLY A 239 -14.79 15.24 -1.73
C GLY A 239 -14.72 14.89 -0.24
N ARG A 240 -15.18 13.70 0.15
CA ARG A 240 -15.32 13.28 1.54
C ARG A 240 -14.14 12.42 2.04
N TYR A 241 -13.09 12.25 1.23
CA TYR A 241 -11.98 11.37 1.58
C TYR A 241 -11.31 11.76 2.92
N LEU A 242 -11.20 13.07 3.20
CA LEU A 242 -10.61 13.56 4.45
C LEU A 242 -11.48 13.29 5.69
N GLU A 243 -12.78 13.01 5.55
CA GLU A 243 -13.64 12.60 6.66
C GLU A 243 -13.15 11.27 7.25
N PHE A 244 -12.69 10.37 6.41
CA PHE A 244 -12.21 9.04 6.82
C PHE A 244 -10.72 9.06 7.13
N LEU A 245 -9.91 9.73 6.31
CA LEU A 245 -8.48 9.86 6.57
C LEU A 245 -8.22 10.63 7.87
N GLY A 246 -9.01 11.67 8.12
CA GLY A 246 -8.83 12.56 9.27
C GLY A 246 -7.67 13.54 9.12
N ASN A 247 -7.59 14.46 10.08
CA ASN A 247 -6.57 15.52 10.16
C ASN A 247 -5.63 15.32 11.36
N GLY A 248 -5.45 14.07 11.82
CA GLY A 248 -4.58 13.75 12.94
C GLY A 248 -3.12 14.14 12.69
N LYS A 249 -2.38 14.39 13.78
CA LYS A 249 -0.94 14.71 13.70
C LYS A 249 -0.20 13.59 12.93
N GLY A 250 0.58 13.98 11.94
CA GLY A 250 1.41 13.08 11.14
C GLY A 250 0.70 12.46 9.92
N VAL A 251 -0.61 12.63 9.77
CA VAL A 251 -1.36 12.04 8.64
C VAL A 251 -0.97 12.66 7.29
N HIS A 252 -0.66 13.95 7.24
CA HIS A 252 -0.30 14.62 6.00
C HIS A 252 1.21 14.57 5.74
N ALA A 253 1.61 13.91 4.65
CA ALA A 253 3.02 13.71 4.30
C ALA A 253 3.76 15.03 4.07
N ILE A 254 3.09 16.03 3.47
CA ILE A 254 3.68 17.36 3.24
C ILE A 254 4.09 18.02 4.57
N ASP A 255 3.22 17.97 5.59
CA ASP A 255 3.52 18.55 6.91
C ASP A 255 4.68 17.83 7.60
N ASN A 256 4.81 16.52 7.38
CA ASN A 256 5.93 15.75 7.94
C ASN A 256 7.23 16.07 7.22
N LEU A 257 7.20 16.23 5.89
CA LEU A 257 8.36 16.61 5.09
C LEU A 257 8.96 17.96 5.55
N GLU A 258 8.10 18.92 5.93
CA GLU A 258 8.56 20.22 6.42
C GLU A 258 9.31 20.14 7.75
N ARG A 259 9.05 19.09 8.53
CA ARG A 259 9.61 18.90 9.89
C ARG A 259 10.91 18.11 9.89
N VAL A 260 11.20 17.33 8.87
CA VAL A 260 12.43 16.52 8.81
C VAL A 260 13.58 17.32 8.23
N LYS A 261 14.81 17.05 8.71
CA LYS A 261 16.03 17.72 8.23
C LYS A 261 16.58 17.09 6.95
N SER A 262 16.36 15.80 6.78
CA SER A 262 16.83 15.03 5.64
C SER A 262 15.88 13.87 5.36
N VAL A 263 15.86 13.43 4.12
CA VAL A 263 15.13 12.25 3.67
C VAL A 263 16.10 11.33 2.94
N PRO A 264 15.87 9.99 2.94
CA PRO A 264 16.65 9.09 2.09
C PRO A 264 16.42 9.41 0.61
N ALA A 265 17.20 8.78 -0.28
CA ALA A 265 16.95 8.89 -1.71
C ALA A 265 15.50 8.54 -2.02
N CYS A 266 14.79 9.42 -2.72
CA CYS A 266 13.38 9.26 -3.01
C CYS A 266 13.13 9.38 -4.51
N TRP A 267 12.54 8.34 -5.10
CA TRP A 267 12.12 8.34 -6.50
C TRP A 267 10.60 8.33 -6.58
N ILE A 268 10.03 9.42 -7.11
CA ILE A 268 8.58 9.59 -7.29
C ILE A 268 8.27 9.47 -8.78
N ILE A 269 7.47 8.47 -9.13
CA ILE A 269 7.03 8.19 -10.50
C ILE A 269 5.54 8.46 -10.56
N HIS A 270 5.08 9.27 -11.54
CA HIS A 270 3.65 9.60 -11.67
C HIS A 270 3.29 9.87 -13.13
N GLY A 271 2.18 9.28 -13.58
CA GLY A 271 1.62 9.55 -14.90
C GLY A 271 0.99 10.95 -14.97
N LYS A 272 1.18 11.66 -16.09
CA LYS A 272 0.60 13.01 -16.26
C LYS A 272 -0.94 12.98 -16.33
N GLU A 273 -1.51 11.89 -16.83
CA GLU A 273 -2.93 11.70 -17.08
C GLU A 273 -3.59 10.77 -16.07
N ASP A 274 -2.99 10.65 -14.88
CA ASP A 274 -3.56 9.85 -13.80
C ASP A 274 -4.86 10.48 -13.30
N SER A 275 -5.97 9.78 -13.50
CA SER A 275 -7.31 10.23 -13.12
C SER A 275 -7.74 9.75 -11.74
N LEU A 276 -7.01 8.80 -11.13
CA LEU A 276 -7.29 8.29 -9.79
C LEU A 276 -6.55 9.07 -8.71
N VAL A 277 -5.26 9.35 -8.96
CA VAL A 277 -4.42 10.16 -8.09
C VAL A 277 -3.88 11.32 -8.91
N SER A 278 -4.48 12.49 -8.73
CA SER A 278 -4.06 13.67 -9.48
C SER A 278 -2.57 13.95 -9.32
N LEU A 279 -1.91 14.30 -10.43
CA LEU A 279 -0.50 14.68 -10.44
C LEU A 279 -0.19 15.82 -9.44
N LEU A 280 -1.17 16.67 -9.12
CA LEU A 280 -1.04 17.74 -8.13
C LEU A 280 -0.81 17.20 -6.70
N ALA A 281 -1.22 15.95 -6.42
CA ALA A 281 -0.97 15.29 -5.14
C ALA A 281 0.51 15.02 -4.86
N LYS A 282 1.41 15.32 -5.78
CA LYS A 282 2.86 15.10 -5.65
C LYS A 282 3.67 16.37 -5.39
N ASN A 283 3.10 17.55 -5.16
CA ASN A 283 3.83 18.82 -4.97
C ASN A 283 4.83 18.81 -3.78
N VAL A 284 5.57 17.71 -3.70
CA VAL A 284 6.74 17.54 -2.84
C VAL A 284 7.91 18.20 -3.57
N THR A 285 8.03 19.51 -3.47
CA THR A 285 9.23 20.19 -3.94
C THR A 285 10.42 19.68 -3.14
N THR A 286 11.36 19.07 -3.85
CA THR A 286 12.64 18.60 -3.31
C THR A 286 13.37 19.75 -2.60
N LYS A 287 13.32 19.78 -1.27
CA LYS A 287 14.32 20.51 -0.49
C LYS A 287 15.58 19.67 -0.53
N ASN A 288 16.55 20.12 -1.36
CA ASN A 288 17.95 19.69 -1.38
C ASN A 288 18.21 18.18 -1.45
N SER A 289 18.05 17.59 -2.63
CA SER A 289 18.88 16.48 -3.04
C SER A 289 20.04 17.03 -3.88
N THR A 290 21.17 17.26 -3.26
CA THR A 290 22.44 17.28 -3.99
C THR A 290 22.69 15.83 -4.43
N CYS A 291 22.44 15.57 -5.72
CA CYS A 291 23.02 14.40 -6.42
C CYS A 291 24.52 14.57 -6.53
#